data_1787e35ddd546d6d09d1fee7b010a311
#
_entry.id   1787e35ddd546d6d09d1fee7b010a311
#
_cell.length_a   1.000
_cell.length_b   1.000
_cell.length_c   1.000
_cell.angle_alpha   90.00
_cell.angle_beta   90.00
_cell.angle_gamma   90.00
#
_symmetry.space_group_name_H-M   'P 1'
#
loop_
_entity.id
_entity.type
_entity.pdbx_description
1 polymer ?
#
loop_
_entity_poly.entity_id
_entity_poly.type
_entity_poly.pdbx_seq_one_letter_code
_entity_poly.pdbx_strand_id
1 'polypeptide(L)'
;RFAWQHKLEPFDYWYAAEAASFSSLRDRAIAYGAFGGTPRYLAAIDSGSTLAENIQRLLLAKDGEVRALLETALDQEDGLRDTAKYRTILRAVAGGATERNEIANRSGLTNDRGLRDKLDTLIELGYLERRDNVDAQPNDAVRYAIADPALRFHQRFVEPNRSLLERQSAAQLWDAKVE
;
A
#
# COMPACT_ATOMS: atom_id res chain seq x y z
N ARG A 1 30.30 16.64 -10.16
CA ARG A 1 29.32 17.08 -9.12
C ARG A 1 28.75 15.82 -8.51
N PHE A 2 29.18 15.42 -7.33
CA PHE A 2 28.58 14.32 -6.60
C PHE A 2 27.26 14.84 -6.03
N ALA A 3 26.13 14.37 -6.58
CA ALA A 3 24.83 14.59 -5.96
C ALA A 3 24.68 13.58 -4.83
N TRP A 4 24.56 14.03 -3.61
CA TRP A 4 24.17 13.19 -2.48
C TRP A 4 22.67 12.87 -2.65
N GLN A 5 22.36 11.60 -2.88
CA GLN A 5 20.98 11.12 -2.84
C GLN A 5 20.77 10.42 -1.50
N HIS A 6 19.89 10.97 -0.68
CA HIS A 6 19.45 10.35 0.56
C HIS A 6 17.97 9.96 0.39
N LYS A 7 17.69 8.67 0.49
CA LYS A 7 16.31 8.18 0.50
C LYS A 7 15.71 8.52 1.87
N LEU A 8 14.67 9.35 1.88
CA LEU A 8 13.90 9.62 3.09
C LEU A 8 12.94 8.45 3.33
N GLU A 9 13.05 7.83 4.50
CA GLU A 9 12.09 6.79 4.91
C GLU A 9 10.78 7.44 5.38
N PRO A 10 9.64 6.76 5.18
CA PRO A 10 8.37 7.18 5.75
C PRO A 10 8.45 7.28 7.28
N PHE A 11 7.61 8.12 7.87
CA PHE A 11 7.46 8.17 9.33
C PHE A 11 7.01 6.83 9.89
N ASP A 12 7.55 6.46 11.04
CA ASP A 12 7.01 5.35 11.81
C ASP A 12 5.62 5.68 12.38
N TYR A 13 5.01 4.71 13.07
CA TYR A 13 3.69 4.88 13.68
C TYR A 13 3.59 6.09 14.59
N TRP A 14 4.62 6.36 15.41
CA TRP A 14 4.56 7.39 16.44
C TRP A 14 4.56 8.80 15.82
N TYR A 15 5.47 9.05 14.91
CA TYR A 15 5.54 10.33 14.19
C TYR A 15 4.36 10.54 13.25
N ALA A 16 3.91 9.48 12.57
CA ALA A 16 2.73 9.55 11.71
C ALA A 16 1.44 9.82 12.50
N ALA A 17 1.28 9.20 13.68
CA ALA A 17 0.15 9.42 14.57
C ALA A 17 0.10 10.85 15.13
N GLU A 18 1.27 11.44 15.41
CA GLU A 18 1.39 12.84 15.82
C GLU A 18 1.03 13.78 14.67
N ALA A 19 1.58 13.54 13.49
CA ALA A 19 1.32 14.35 12.30
C ALA A 19 -0.17 14.32 11.87
N ALA A 20 -0.83 13.16 11.98
CA ALA A 20 -2.25 13.01 11.66
C ALA A 20 -3.20 13.68 12.68
N SER A 21 -2.70 14.01 13.88
CA SER A 21 -3.38 14.82 14.93
C SER A 21 -4.74 14.29 15.43
N PHE A 22 -5.04 13.00 15.26
CA PHE A 22 -6.24 12.39 15.84
C PHE A 22 -6.06 12.15 17.35
N SER A 23 -7.11 12.42 18.15
CA SER A 23 -7.07 12.30 19.60
C SER A 23 -7.16 10.86 20.10
N SER A 24 -7.98 10.03 19.46
CA SER A 24 -8.23 8.63 19.82
C SER A 24 -7.05 7.73 19.40
N LEU A 25 -6.61 6.83 20.28
CA LEU A 25 -5.60 5.81 19.93
C LEU A 25 -6.08 4.88 18.79
N ARG A 26 -7.40 4.56 18.78
CA ARG A 26 -8.01 3.79 17.71
C ARG A 26 -7.87 4.51 16.38
N ASP A 27 -8.23 5.80 16.34
CA ASP A 27 -8.18 6.59 15.10
C ASP A 27 -6.74 6.77 14.60
N ARG A 28 -5.77 6.95 15.50
CA ARG A 28 -4.34 6.98 15.15
C ARG A 28 -3.87 5.68 14.50
N ALA A 29 -4.28 4.55 15.05
CA ALA A 29 -3.93 3.24 14.49
C ALA A 29 -4.58 3.01 13.12
N ILE A 30 -5.86 3.38 12.95
CA ILE A 30 -6.56 3.28 11.67
C ILE A 30 -5.96 4.26 10.66
N ALA A 31 -5.66 5.50 11.06
CA ALA A 31 -5.01 6.50 10.19
C ALA A 31 -3.67 5.98 9.66
N TYR A 32 -2.82 5.42 10.53
CA TYR A 32 -1.56 4.81 10.10
C TYR A 32 -1.79 3.61 9.16
N GLY A 33 -2.77 2.77 9.46
CA GLY A 33 -3.14 1.64 8.60
C GLY A 33 -3.66 2.04 7.21
N ALA A 34 -4.28 3.22 7.10
CA ALA A 34 -4.85 3.75 5.87
C ALA A 34 -3.91 4.65 5.07
N PHE A 35 -3.17 5.54 5.73
CA PHE A 35 -2.31 6.56 5.11
C PHE A 35 -0.81 6.23 5.19
N GLY A 36 -0.40 5.33 6.07
CA GLY A 36 1.01 5.05 6.32
C GLY A 36 1.74 6.23 6.94
N GLY A 37 3.06 6.27 6.73
CA GLY A 37 3.95 7.31 7.23
C GLY A 37 4.44 8.30 6.17
N THR A 38 3.93 8.26 4.95
CA THR A 38 4.36 9.16 3.87
C THR A 38 3.95 10.60 4.18
N PRO A 39 4.90 11.55 4.35
CA PRO A 39 4.58 12.92 4.77
C PRO A 39 3.55 13.62 3.89
N ARG A 40 3.61 13.38 2.57
CA ARG A 40 2.67 13.97 1.62
C ARG A 40 1.23 13.49 1.85
N TYR A 41 1.02 12.23 2.22
CA TYR A 41 -0.32 11.69 2.52
C TYR A 41 -0.86 12.26 3.83
N LEU A 42 0.01 12.35 4.83
CA LEU A 42 -0.36 12.90 6.14
C LEU A 42 -0.69 14.41 6.06
N ALA A 43 0.05 15.16 5.25
CA ALA A 43 -0.21 16.58 5.03
C ALA A 43 -1.55 16.88 4.33
N ALA A 44 -2.12 15.91 3.60
CA ALA A 44 -3.43 16.04 2.96
C ALA A 44 -4.61 15.83 3.93
N ILE A 45 -4.36 15.30 5.14
CA ILE A 45 -5.38 15.06 6.17
C ILE A 45 -5.89 16.41 6.69
N ASP A 46 -7.21 16.58 6.68
CA ASP A 46 -7.87 17.72 7.31
C ASP A 46 -8.15 17.41 8.78
N SER A 47 -7.49 18.13 9.69
CA SER A 47 -7.66 17.97 11.14
C SER A 47 -9.03 18.43 11.66
N GLY A 48 -9.78 19.20 10.86
CA GLY A 48 -11.15 19.62 11.17
C GLY A 48 -12.22 18.58 10.82
N SER A 49 -11.85 17.55 10.08
CA SER A 49 -12.72 16.46 9.63
C SER A 49 -12.47 15.17 10.41
N THR A 50 -13.46 14.30 10.45
CA THR A 50 -13.32 12.96 11.05
C THR A 50 -12.36 12.10 10.24
N LEU A 51 -11.85 11.03 10.85
CA LEU A 51 -11.01 10.06 10.16
C LEU A 51 -11.74 9.42 8.97
N ALA A 52 -13.00 9.06 9.15
CA ALA A 52 -13.82 8.47 8.10
C ALA A 52 -13.97 9.41 6.89
N GLU A 53 -14.27 10.70 7.13
CA GLU A 53 -14.37 11.72 6.08
C GLU A 53 -13.03 11.89 5.33
N ASN A 54 -11.90 11.91 6.04
CA ASN A 54 -10.60 11.98 5.41
C ASN A 54 -10.30 10.74 4.54
N ILE A 55 -10.57 9.52 5.02
CA ILE A 55 -10.39 8.31 4.24
C ILE A 55 -11.30 8.31 3.00
N GLN A 56 -12.57 8.67 3.17
CA GLN A 56 -13.51 8.75 2.07
C GLN A 56 -13.05 9.75 1.00
N ARG A 57 -12.63 10.94 1.42
CA ARG A 57 -12.20 12.03 0.52
C ARG A 57 -10.87 11.73 -0.16
N LEU A 58 -9.89 11.23 0.57
CA LEU A 58 -8.50 11.11 0.08
C LEU A 58 -8.19 9.78 -0.60
N LEU A 59 -8.81 8.68 -0.12
CA LEU A 59 -8.48 7.33 -0.56
C LEU A 59 -9.59 6.64 -1.36
N LEU A 60 -10.86 6.92 -1.04
CA LEU A 60 -11.99 6.24 -1.68
C LEU A 60 -12.61 7.06 -2.81
N ALA A 61 -12.65 8.39 -2.69
CA ALA A 61 -13.20 9.25 -3.75
C ALA A 61 -12.40 9.09 -5.06
N LYS A 62 -13.09 9.24 -6.20
CA LYS A 62 -12.50 9.09 -7.54
C LYS A 62 -11.38 10.11 -7.79
N ASP A 63 -11.56 11.31 -7.28
CA ASP A 63 -10.63 12.45 -7.36
C ASP A 63 -9.78 12.60 -6.09
N GLY A 64 -9.72 11.57 -5.25
CA GLY A 64 -8.93 11.57 -4.02
C GLY A 64 -7.44 11.75 -4.29
N GLU A 65 -6.81 12.75 -3.67
CA GLU A 65 -5.41 13.09 -3.91
C GLU A 65 -4.47 11.91 -3.62
N VAL A 66 -4.63 11.26 -2.46
CA VAL A 66 -3.77 10.13 -2.09
C VAL A 66 -4.02 8.92 -2.98
N ARG A 67 -5.29 8.69 -3.35
CA ARG A 67 -5.64 7.65 -4.31
C ARG A 67 -4.92 7.84 -5.65
N ALA A 68 -4.95 9.05 -6.22
CA ALA A 68 -4.30 9.35 -7.48
C ALA A 68 -2.78 9.11 -7.43
N LEU A 69 -2.12 9.48 -6.33
CA LEU A 69 -0.71 9.22 -6.12
C LEU A 69 -0.40 7.71 -6.09
N LEU A 70 -1.20 6.92 -5.37
CA LEU A 70 -1.03 5.46 -5.28
C LEU A 70 -1.30 4.75 -6.63
N GLU A 71 -2.27 5.24 -7.40
CA GLU A 71 -2.59 4.69 -8.73
C GLU A 71 -1.47 4.90 -9.74
N THR A 72 -0.76 6.02 -9.66
CA THR A 72 0.31 6.39 -10.61
C THR A 72 1.72 6.02 -10.15
N ALA A 73 1.90 5.62 -8.88
CA ALA A 73 3.22 5.38 -8.30
C ALA A 73 4.10 4.44 -9.14
N LEU A 74 3.60 3.27 -9.51
CA LEU A 74 4.36 2.31 -10.33
C LEU A 74 4.68 2.81 -11.75
N ASP A 75 3.82 3.65 -12.31
CA ASP A 75 4.02 4.16 -13.67
C ASP A 75 5.06 5.31 -13.70
N GLN A 76 5.34 5.90 -12.54
CA GLN A 76 6.34 6.95 -12.35
C GLN A 76 7.73 6.41 -12.00
N GLU A 77 7.85 5.09 -11.77
CA GLU A 77 9.15 4.47 -11.45
C GLU A 77 10.01 4.35 -12.71
N ASP A 78 11.15 5.01 -12.68
CA ASP A 78 12.12 4.95 -13.77
C ASP A 78 12.63 3.51 -13.97
N GLY A 79 12.53 3.04 -15.22
CA GLY A 79 13.05 1.71 -15.59
C GLY A 79 12.07 0.55 -15.41
N LEU A 80 10.90 0.73 -14.77
CA LEU A 80 9.88 -0.31 -14.74
C LEU A 80 9.21 -0.45 -16.10
N ARG A 81 9.35 -1.65 -16.68
CA ARG A 81 8.60 -2.08 -17.87
C ARG A 81 7.52 -3.07 -17.48
N ASP A 82 6.37 -3.03 -18.18
CA ASP A 82 5.26 -3.97 -17.94
C ASP A 82 4.70 -3.87 -16.51
N THR A 83 4.35 -2.64 -16.11
CA THR A 83 3.81 -2.32 -14.76
C THR A 83 2.57 -3.14 -14.42
N ALA A 84 1.85 -3.67 -15.44
CA ALA A 84 0.70 -4.54 -15.24
C ALA A 84 1.04 -5.80 -14.43
N LYS A 85 2.20 -6.45 -14.67
CA LYS A 85 2.63 -7.62 -13.92
C LYS A 85 2.96 -7.29 -12.46
N TYR A 86 3.59 -6.15 -12.21
CA TYR A 86 3.85 -5.67 -10.86
C TYR A 86 2.55 -5.39 -10.09
N ARG A 87 1.55 -4.81 -10.74
CA ARG A 87 0.22 -4.61 -10.16
C ARG A 87 -0.46 -5.92 -9.78
N THR A 88 -0.36 -6.97 -10.61
CA THR A 88 -0.94 -8.28 -10.27
C THR A 88 -0.24 -8.93 -9.07
N ILE A 89 1.08 -8.77 -8.94
CA ILE A 89 1.85 -9.23 -7.76
C ILE A 89 1.38 -8.50 -6.49
N LEU A 90 1.32 -7.16 -6.52
CA LEU A 90 0.87 -6.36 -5.37
C LEU A 90 -0.56 -6.73 -4.96
N ARG A 91 -1.45 -6.94 -5.92
CA ARG A 91 -2.83 -7.40 -5.65
C ARG A 91 -2.86 -8.78 -5.00
N ALA A 92 -2.04 -9.72 -5.47
CA ALA A 92 -1.94 -11.05 -4.88
C ALA A 92 -1.47 -10.99 -3.43
N VAL A 93 -0.43 -10.19 -3.13
CA VAL A 93 0.11 -10.01 -1.77
C VAL A 93 -0.92 -9.30 -0.87
N ALA A 94 -1.58 -8.24 -1.34
CA ALA A 94 -2.63 -7.55 -0.59
C ALA A 94 -3.83 -8.46 -0.29
N GLY A 95 -4.12 -9.41 -1.19
CA GLY A 95 -5.13 -10.45 -1.01
C GLY A 95 -4.71 -11.58 -0.06
N GLY A 96 -3.50 -11.52 0.55
CA GLY A 96 -3.03 -12.46 1.54
C GLY A 96 -2.10 -13.56 1.02
N ALA A 97 -1.61 -13.48 -0.24
CA ALA A 97 -0.54 -14.37 -0.70
C ALA A 97 0.78 -13.90 -0.07
N THR A 98 1.40 -14.73 0.74
CA THR A 98 2.63 -14.38 1.45
C THR A 98 3.85 -15.09 0.90
N GLU A 99 3.69 -16.25 0.28
CA GLU A 99 4.78 -17.05 -0.28
C GLU A 99 4.83 -16.96 -1.80
N ARG A 100 6.02 -17.15 -2.38
CA ARG A 100 6.22 -17.03 -3.83
C ARG A 100 5.29 -17.92 -4.65
N ASN A 101 5.02 -19.15 -4.19
CA ASN A 101 4.10 -20.06 -4.87
C ASN A 101 2.66 -19.54 -4.86
N GLU A 102 2.20 -19.00 -3.74
CA GLU A 102 0.88 -18.39 -3.60
C GLU A 102 0.74 -17.14 -4.47
N ILE A 103 1.80 -16.30 -4.49
CA ILE A 103 1.84 -15.09 -5.31
C ILE A 103 1.78 -15.48 -6.80
N ALA A 104 2.55 -16.48 -7.24
CA ALA A 104 2.50 -16.98 -8.60
C ALA A 104 1.09 -17.40 -8.99
N ASN A 105 0.47 -18.26 -8.18
CA ASN A 105 -0.86 -18.80 -8.43
C ASN A 105 -1.92 -17.69 -8.49
N ARG A 106 -1.91 -16.74 -7.55
CA ARG A 106 -2.92 -15.66 -7.49
C ARG A 106 -2.70 -14.55 -8.53
N SER A 107 -1.44 -14.31 -8.92
CA SER A 107 -1.12 -13.30 -9.95
C SER A 107 -1.26 -13.83 -11.37
N GLY A 108 -1.38 -15.15 -11.55
CA GLY A 108 -1.38 -15.78 -12.85
C GLY A 108 -0.01 -15.81 -13.53
N LEU A 109 1.07 -15.59 -12.77
CA LEU A 109 2.44 -15.61 -13.27
C LEU A 109 3.10 -16.97 -13.00
N THR A 110 4.05 -17.34 -13.86
CA THR A 110 4.86 -18.54 -13.65
C THR A 110 5.80 -18.37 -12.46
N ASN A 111 5.90 -19.39 -11.60
CA ASN A 111 6.86 -19.38 -10.49
C ASN A 111 8.27 -19.69 -10.98
N ASP A 112 8.87 -18.77 -11.70
CA ASP A 112 10.18 -18.87 -12.31
C ASP A 112 11.13 -17.75 -11.81
N ARG A 113 12.29 -17.62 -12.48
CA ARG A 113 13.26 -16.56 -12.21
C ARG A 113 12.64 -15.17 -12.44
N GLY A 114 11.82 -15.02 -13.48
CA GLY A 114 11.20 -13.74 -13.82
C GLY A 114 10.27 -13.20 -12.74
N LEU A 115 9.57 -14.08 -12.01
CA LEU A 115 8.78 -13.68 -10.83
C LEU A 115 9.70 -13.26 -9.68
N ARG A 116 10.79 -14.00 -9.44
CA ARG A 116 11.78 -13.65 -8.40
C ARG A 116 12.36 -12.27 -8.65
N ASP A 117 12.82 -12.01 -9.87
CA ASP A 117 13.41 -10.71 -10.25
C ASP A 117 12.40 -9.56 -10.03
N LYS A 118 11.12 -9.78 -10.30
CA LYS A 118 10.07 -8.79 -10.05
C LYS A 118 9.80 -8.55 -8.56
N LEU A 119 9.82 -9.61 -7.76
CA LEU A 119 9.69 -9.48 -6.30
C LEU A 119 10.86 -8.71 -5.70
N ASP A 120 12.09 -9.01 -6.14
CA ASP A 120 13.29 -8.32 -5.71
C ASP A 120 13.24 -6.83 -6.13
N THR A 121 12.82 -6.52 -7.35
CA THR A 121 12.61 -5.14 -7.81
C THR A 121 11.58 -4.40 -6.92
N LEU A 122 10.45 -5.02 -6.59
CA LEU A 122 9.44 -4.40 -5.71
C LEU A 122 9.95 -4.16 -4.29
N ILE A 123 10.89 -4.99 -3.81
CA ILE A 123 11.56 -4.80 -2.52
C ILE A 123 12.54 -3.62 -2.60
N GLU A 124 13.38 -3.56 -3.64
CA GLU A 124 14.32 -2.45 -3.86
C GLU A 124 13.61 -1.10 -3.95
N LEU A 125 12.46 -1.06 -4.60
CA LEU A 125 11.63 0.13 -4.72
C LEU A 125 10.84 0.46 -3.44
N GLY A 126 10.78 -0.47 -2.46
CA GLY A 126 10.07 -0.27 -1.20
C GLY A 126 8.57 -0.53 -1.25
N TYR A 127 8.06 -1.18 -2.29
CA TYR A 127 6.65 -1.60 -2.37
C TYR A 127 6.37 -2.87 -1.58
N LEU A 128 7.34 -3.79 -1.54
CA LEU A 128 7.28 -5.02 -0.75
C LEU A 128 8.40 -5.06 0.28
N GLU A 129 8.17 -5.79 1.34
CA GLU A 129 9.16 -6.17 2.34
C GLU A 129 9.19 -7.69 2.50
N ARG A 130 10.37 -8.20 2.86
CA ARG A 130 10.51 -9.59 3.33
C ARG A 130 10.20 -9.63 4.81
N ARG A 131 9.44 -10.64 5.21
CA ARG A 131 9.15 -10.94 6.61
C ARG A 131 9.68 -12.33 6.92
N ASP A 132 10.66 -12.39 7.77
CA ASP A 132 11.15 -13.65 8.33
C ASP A 132 10.30 -14.01 9.56
N ASN A 133 10.07 -15.30 9.79
CA ASN A 133 9.51 -15.75 11.04
C ASN A 133 10.53 -15.51 12.15
N VAL A 134 10.07 -15.19 13.36
CA VAL A 134 10.95 -14.97 14.53
C VAL A 134 11.79 -16.21 14.83
N ASP A 135 11.26 -17.42 14.55
CA ASP A 135 11.91 -18.71 14.73
C ASP A 135 12.24 -19.37 13.37
N ALA A 136 12.59 -18.57 12.34
CA ALA A 136 12.83 -19.07 11.00
C ALA A 136 13.96 -20.13 10.99
N GLN A 137 13.65 -21.29 10.42
CA GLN A 137 14.65 -22.32 10.12
C GLN A 137 15.33 -22.03 8.77
N PRO A 138 16.56 -22.54 8.50
CA PRO A 138 17.29 -22.24 7.26
C PRO A 138 16.55 -22.54 5.95
N ASN A 139 15.50 -23.37 5.99
CA ASN A 139 14.71 -23.78 4.83
C ASN A 139 13.29 -23.20 4.84
N ASP A 140 12.96 -22.30 5.76
CA ASP A 140 11.62 -21.69 5.80
C ASP A 140 11.41 -20.81 4.58
N ALA A 141 10.18 -20.83 4.08
CA ALA A 141 9.78 -20.01 2.95
C ALA A 141 9.84 -18.52 3.31
N VAL A 142 10.51 -17.75 2.47
CA VAL A 142 10.50 -16.28 2.56
C VAL A 142 9.07 -15.77 2.38
N ARG A 143 8.61 -14.92 3.28
CA ARG A 143 7.29 -14.28 3.21
C ARG A 143 7.43 -12.85 2.72
N TYR A 144 6.41 -12.41 1.98
CA TYR A 144 6.32 -11.08 1.41
C TYR A 144 5.11 -10.35 1.98
N ALA A 145 5.25 -9.06 2.23
CA ALA A 145 4.16 -8.18 2.62
C ALA A 145 4.28 -6.85 1.88
N ILE A 146 3.17 -6.13 1.73
CA ILE A 146 3.23 -4.75 1.23
C ILE A 146 3.82 -3.87 2.33
N ALA A 147 4.88 -3.15 2.00
CA ALA A 147 5.61 -2.31 2.93
C ALA A 147 4.83 -1.04 3.33
N ASP A 148 4.24 -0.35 2.35
CA ASP A 148 3.47 0.87 2.57
C ASP A 148 2.01 0.54 2.98
N PRO A 149 1.56 0.94 4.20
CA PRO A 149 0.18 0.74 4.63
C PRO A 149 -0.86 1.38 3.71
N ALA A 150 -0.60 2.57 3.15
CA ALA A 150 -1.52 3.24 2.22
C ALA A 150 -1.69 2.44 0.91
N LEU A 151 -0.59 1.93 0.38
CA LEU A 151 -0.66 1.04 -0.79
C LEU A 151 -1.41 -0.26 -0.46
N ARG A 152 -1.19 -0.84 0.72
CA ARG A 152 -1.92 -2.02 1.18
C ARG A 152 -3.41 -1.76 1.28
N PHE A 153 -3.81 -0.61 1.86
CA PHE A 153 -5.19 -0.18 1.93
C PHE A 153 -5.79 -0.05 0.52
N HIS A 154 -5.09 0.65 -0.38
CA HIS A 154 -5.52 0.83 -1.76
C HIS A 154 -5.74 -0.49 -2.49
N GLN A 155 -4.77 -1.41 -2.44
CA GLN A 155 -4.86 -2.70 -3.11
C GLN A 155 -5.96 -3.61 -2.52
N ARG A 156 -6.28 -3.45 -1.24
CA ARG A 156 -7.28 -4.27 -0.56
C ARG A 156 -8.71 -3.74 -0.70
N PHE A 157 -8.89 -2.43 -0.66
CA PHE A 157 -10.22 -1.82 -0.59
C PHE A 157 -10.59 -1.02 -1.85
N VAL A 158 -9.65 -0.34 -2.51
CA VAL A 158 -9.92 0.51 -3.67
C VAL A 158 -9.92 -0.31 -4.96
N GLU A 159 -8.82 -1.00 -5.26
CA GLU A 159 -8.66 -1.74 -6.52
C GLU A 159 -9.77 -2.78 -6.78
N PRO A 160 -10.14 -3.66 -5.82
CA PRO A 160 -11.19 -4.64 -6.06
C PRO A 160 -12.59 -4.02 -6.20
N ASN A 161 -12.78 -2.81 -5.69
CA ASN A 161 -14.06 -2.11 -5.68
C ASN A 161 -14.08 -0.91 -6.65
N ARG A 162 -13.13 -0.80 -7.58
CA ARG A 162 -13.01 0.33 -8.52
C ARG A 162 -14.32 0.59 -9.26
N SER A 163 -14.94 -0.42 -9.86
CA SER A 163 -16.22 -0.30 -10.57
C SER A 163 -17.39 0.08 -9.65
N LEU A 164 -17.31 -0.27 -8.36
CA LEU A 164 -18.30 0.10 -7.37
C LEU A 164 -18.15 1.58 -7.00
N LEU A 165 -16.92 2.03 -6.78
CA LEU A 165 -16.58 3.43 -6.48
C LEU A 165 -16.88 4.39 -7.64
N GLU A 166 -16.99 3.89 -8.86
CA GLU A 166 -17.44 4.69 -10.01
C GLU A 166 -18.95 4.93 -10.03
N ARG A 167 -19.74 4.06 -9.38
CA ARG A 167 -21.20 4.07 -9.38
C ARG A 167 -21.82 4.47 -8.05
N GLN A 168 -21.09 4.30 -6.95
CA GLN A 168 -21.55 4.56 -5.58
C GLN A 168 -20.67 5.61 -4.91
N SER A 169 -21.16 6.20 -3.84
CA SER A 169 -20.35 7.13 -3.05
C SER A 169 -19.28 6.41 -2.22
N ALA A 170 -18.20 7.13 -1.93
CA ALA A 170 -17.14 6.65 -1.03
C ALA A 170 -17.68 6.24 0.36
N ALA A 171 -18.70 6.97 0.86
CA ALA A 171 -19.35 6.68 2.14
C ALA A 171 -20.03 5.30 2.14
N GLN A 172 -20.76 4.95 1.09
CA GLN A 172 -21.42 3.64 1.00
C GLN A 172 -20.41 2.46 0.98
N LEU A 173 -19.26 2.64 0.36
CA LEU A 173 -18.21 1.63 0.41
C LEU A 173 -17.58 1.53 1.79
N TRP A 174 -17.37 2.68 2.44
CA TRP A 174 -16.82 2.74 3.79
C TRP A 174 -17.68 1.91 4.75
N ASP A 175 -18.98 2.22 4.84
CA ASP A 175 -19.92 1.54 5.73
C ASP A 175 -20.06 0.04 5.44
N ALA A 176 -19.97 -0.34 4.17
CA ALA A 176 -20.21 -1.73 3.77
C ALA A 176 -18.99 -2.65 3.90
N LYS A 177 -17.76 -2.13 3.83
CA LYS A 177 -16.56 -2.96 3.63
C LYS A 177 -15.32 -2.58 4.45
N VAL A 178 -15.26 -1.39 5.00
CA VAL A 178 -14.06 -0.89 5.68
C VAL A 178 -14.28 -0.76 7.17
N GLU A 179 -15.41 -0.21 7.61
CA GLU A 179 -15.79 -0.11 9.02
C GLU A 179 -16.12 -1.49 9.61
#